data_0e70947120a0ea2b51e151624d80d6f2
#
_entry.id   0e70947120a0ea2b51e151624d80d6f2
#
_cell.length_a   1.000
_cell.length_b   1.000
_cell.length_c   1.000
_cell.angle_alpha   90.00
_cell.angle_beta   90.00
_cell.angle_gamma   90.00
#
_symmetry.space_group_name_H-M   'P 1'
#
loop_
_entity.id
_entity.type
_entity.pdbx_description
1 polymer ?
#
loop_
_entity_poly.entity_id
_entity_poly.type
_entity_poly.pdbx_seq_one_letter_code
_entity_poly.pdbx_strand_id
1 'polypeptide(L)'
;MTRSQMITTVAEKTGYSAQQVENTMDALFDQIADCLRADEQVTIAGFGRFEMRPRKPKAYTNPKTKVSSRLESTSIPGFKASGRFKQKLASDTASAE
;
A
#
# COMPACT_ATOMS: atom_id res chain seq x y z
N MET A 1 -14.40 3.02 -4.05
CA MET A 1 -13.78 3.64 -5.25
C MET A 1 -12.85 2.64 -5.92
N THR A 2 -13.02 2.44 -7.21
CA THR A 2 -12.19 1.53 -7.99
C THR A 2 -10.97 2.25 -8.56
N ARG A 3 -10.04 1.47 -9.12
CA ARG A 3 -8.88 2.02 -9.82
C ARG A 3 -9.30 2.98 -10.93
N SER A 4 -10.29 2.59 -11.74
CA SER A 4 -10.79 3.44 -12.84
C SER A 4 -11.35 4.75 -12.33
N GLN A 5 -12.10 4.71 -11.25
CA GLN A 5 -12.65 5.91 -10.64
C GLN A 5 -11.56 6.82 -10.08
N MET A 6 -10.54 6.25 -9.48
CA MET A 6 -9.39 7.03 -8.99
C MET A 6 -8.66 7.71 -10.12
N ILE A 7 -8.42 7.01 -11.22
CA ILE A 7 -7.76 7.58 -12.40
C ILE A 7 -8.54 8.78 -12.92
N THR A 8 -9.85 8.62 -13.07
CA THR A 8 -10.71 9.70 -13.56
C THR A 8 -10.67 10.91 -12.62
N THR A 9 -10.79 10.67 -11.32
CA THR A 9 -10.80 11.75 -10.32
C THR A 9 -9.47 12.49 -10.30
N VAL A 10 -8.35 11.76 -10.32
CA VAL A 10 -7.02 12.38 -10.30
C VAL A 10 -6.76 13.14 -11.61
N ALA A 11 -7.20 12.59 -12.74
CA ALA A 11 -7.08 13.29 -14.02
C ALA A 11 -7.80 14.64 -13.99
N GLU A 12 -8.99 14.67 -13.42
CA GLU A 12 -9.75 15.91 -13.26
C GLU A 12 -9.05 16.91 -12.35
N LYS A 13 -8.48 16.44 -11.25
CA LYS A 13 -7.78 17.31 -10.30
C LYS A 13 -6.49 17.89 -10.84
N THR A 14 -5.79 17.16 -11.68
CA THR A 14 -4.46 17.56 -12.17
C THR A 14 -4.50 18.20 -13.55
N GLY A 15 -5.56 17.98 -14.31
CA GLY A 15 -5.61 18.39 -15.71
C GLY A 15 -4.85 17.46 -16.64
N TYR A 16 -4.32 16.34 -16.12
CA TYR A 16 -3.65 15.35 -16.95
C TYR A 16 -4.66 14.43 -17.61
N SER A 17 -4.25 13.78 -18.70
CA SER A 17 -5.10 12.79 -19.33
C SER A 17 -5.22 11.54 -18.46
N ALA A 18 -6.29 10.78 -18.62
CA ALA A 18 -6.45 9.53 -17.90
C ALA A 18 -5.29 8.57 -18.17
N GLN A 19 -4.77 8.56 -19.39
CA GLN A 19 -3.65 7.70 -19.75
C GLN A 19 -2.37 8.10 -19.00
N GLN A 20 -2.11 9.39 -18.87
CA GLN A 20 -0.97 9.89 -18.11
C GLN A 20 -1.06 9.52 -16.64
N VAL A 21 -2.26 9.66 -16.07
CA VAL A 21 -2.49 9.30 -14.66
C VAL A 21 -2.29 7.80 -14.46
N GLU A 22 -2.83 6.98 -15.35
CA GLU A 22 -2.68 5.52 -15.26
C GLU A 22 -1.21 5.11 -15.33
N ASN A 23 -0.47 5.66 -16.29
CA ASN A 23 0.96 5.36 -16.44
C ASN A 23 1.75 5.77 -15.20
N THR A 24 1.45 6.93 -14.66
CA THR A 24 2.11 7.45 -13.46
C THR A 24 1.79 6.59 -12.24
N MET A 25 0.55 6.20 -12.07
CA MET A 25 0.13 5.33 -10.97
C MET A 25 0.83 3.98 -11.05
N ASP A 26 0.86 3.38 -12.23
CA ASP A 26 1.50 2.09 -12.42
C ASP A 26 2.99 2.16 -12.10
N ALA A 27 3.67 3.18 -12.59
CA ALA A 27 5.09 3.38 -12.33
C ALA A 27 5.35 3.58 -10.84
N LEU A 28 4.50 4.35 -10.16
CA LEU A 28 4.62 4.61 -8.73
C LEU A 28 4.47 3.32 -7.92
N PHE A 29 3.42 2.55 -8.20
CA PHE A 29 3.16 1.32 -7.46
C PHE A 29 4.23 0.27 -7.76
N ASP A 30 4.69 0.17 -8.99
CA ASP A 30 5.79 -0.74 -9.34
C ASP A 30 7.08 -0.35 -8.60
N GLN A 31 7.36 0.94 -8.48
CA GLN A 31 8.54 1.39 -7.75
C GLN A 31 8.45 1.06 -6.26
N ILE A 32 7.27 1.23 -5.68
CA ILE A 32 7.05 0.84 -4.28
C ILE A 32 7.28 -0.66 -4.12
N ALA A 33 6.76 -1.47 -5.04
CA ALA A 33 6.94 -2.92 -4.99
C ALA A 33 8.42 -3.30 -5.11
N ASP A 34 9.17 -2.64 -5.99
CA ASP A 34 10.59 -2.91 -6.16
C ASP A 34 11.38 -2.60 -4.89
N CYS A 35 11.07 -1.48 -4.24
CA CYS A 35 11.72 -1.12 -2.98
C CYS A 35 11.42 -2.16 -1.90
N LEU A 36 10.17 -2.59 -1.79
CA LEU A 36 9.78 -3.57 -0.79
C LEU A 36 10.41 -4.93 -1.04
N ARG A 37 10.59 -5.32 -2.30
CA ARG A 37 11.31 -6.57 -2.63
C ARG A 37 12.76 -6.52 -2.16
N ALA A 38 13.36 -5.34 -2.19
CA ALA A 38 14.72 -5.13 -1.72
C ALA A 38 14.78 -4.87 -0.21
N ASP A 39 13.67 -5.04 0.48
CA ASP A 39 13.52 -4.78 1.92
C ASP A 39 13.83 -3.33 2.30
N GLU A 40 13.53 -2.41 1.39
CA GLU A 40 13.66 -0.99 1.62
C GLU A 40 12.32 -0.39 2.01
N GLN A 41 12.33 0.51 2.96
CA GLN A 41 11.14 1.26 3.35
C GLN A 41 10.90 2.39 2.36
N VAL A 42 9.64 2.67 2.09
CA VAL A 42 9.26 3.81 1.26
C VAL A 42 8.51 4.80 2.14
N THR A 43 9.14 5.93 2.42
CA THR A 43 8.54 6.98 3.24
C THR A 43 8.07 8.11 2.34
N ILE A 44 6.79 8.41 2.41
CA ILE A 44 6.19 9.54 1.69
C ILE A 44 5.78 10.59 2.72
N ALA A 45 6.49 11.70 2.71
CA ALA A 45 6.28 12.75 3.71
C ALA A 45 4.83 13.23 3.70
N GLY A 46 4.23 13.30 4.87
CA GLY A 46 2.86 13.76 5.02
C GLY A 46 1.80 12.72 4.65
N PHE A 47 2.21 11.53 4.24
CA PHE A 47 1.29 10.46 3.87
C PHE A 47 1.48 9.22 4.74
N GLY A 48 2.63 8.57 4.62
CA GLY A 48 2.89 7.37 5.40
C GLY A 48 4.12 6.63 4.93
N ARG A 49 4.28 5.44 5.45
CA ARG A 49 5.43 4.59 5.18
C ARG A 49 4.98 3.20 4.80
N PHE A 50 5.53 2.70 3.70
CA PHE A 50 5.38 1.30 3.31
C PHE A 50 6.61 0.55 3.79
N GLU A 51 6.41 -0.62 4.37
CA GLU A 51 7.50 -1.46 4.85
C GLU A 51 7.09 -2.92 4.81
N MET A 52 8.08 -3.78 4.72
CA MET A 52 7.82 -5.21 4.84
C MET A 52 7.86 -5.57 6.32
N ARG A 53 6.83 -6.26 6.77
CA ARG A 53 6.72 -6.71 8.16
C ARG A 53 6.88 -8.21 8.20
N PRO A 54 7.79 -8.72 9.04
CA PRO A 54 7.92 -10.16 9.21
C PRO A 54 6.65 -10.69 9.84
N ARG A 55 6.10 -11.70 9.23
CA ARG A 55 4.98 -12.42 9.78
C ARG A 55 5.53 -13.65 10.46
N LYS A 56 5.22 -13.82 11.75
CA LYS A 56 5.60 -15.04 12.47
C LYS A 56 5.04 -16.24 11.71
N PRO A 57 5.90 -17.23 11.41
CA PRO A 57 5.39 -18.44 10.80
C PRO A 57 4.42 -19.06 11.81
N LYS A 58 3.15 -18.98 11.52
CA LYS A 58 2.19 -19.82 12.20
C LYS A 58 2.55 -21.22 11.75
N ALA A 59 2.82 -22.09 12.72
CA ALA A 59 2.91 -23.50 12.44
C ALA A 59 1.57 -23.92 11.87
N TYR A 60 1.39 -23.71 10.59
CA TYR A 60 0.18 -24.10 9.90
C TYR A 60 0.42 -25.47 9.31
N THR A 61 -0.08 -26.47 10.02
CA THR A 61 -0.10 -27.82 9.50
C THR A 61 -1.35 -27.93 8.66
N ASN A 62 -1.18 -28.02 7.36
CA ASN A 62 -2.31 -28.29 6.49
C ASN A 62 -2.75 -29.76 6.72
N PRO A 63 -3.93 -29.99 7.28
CA PRO A 63 -4.35 -31.34 7.61
C PRO A 63 -4.57 -32.23 6.38
N LYS A 64 -4.65 -31.65 5.19
CA LYS A 64 -4.86 -32.42 3.96
C LYS A 64 -3.57 -32.94 3.35
N THR A 65 -2.49 -32.22 3.51
CA THR A 65 -1.23 -32.62 2.86
C THR A 65 -0.18 -33.08 3.86
N LYS A 66 -0.40 -32.84 5.15
CA LYS A 66 0.57 -33.09 6.21
C LYS A 66 1.95 -32.54 5.90
N VAL A 67 2.04 -31.74 4.87
CA VAL A 67 3.23 -30.98 4.59
C VAL A 67 3.14 -29.80 5.51
N SER A 68 3.97 -29.79 6.52
CA SER A 68 4.28 -28.56 7.17
C SER A 68 4.82 -27.67 6.08
N SER A 69 3.94 -26.91 5.46
CA SER A 69 4.42 -25.87 4.60
C SER A 69 5.27 -25.02 5.53
N ARG A 70 6.52 -25.07 5.35
CA ARG A 70 7.43 -24.08 5.83
C ARG A 70 6.95 -22.76 5.25
N LEU A 71 6.06 -22.14 5.94
CA LEU A 71 5.93 -20.74 5.81
C LEU A 71 7.15 -20.17 6.51
N GLU A 72 8.25 -20.27 5.81
CA GLU A 72 9.38 -19.43 6.12
C GLU A 72 8.82 -18.04 6.30
N SER A 73 9.30 -17.35 7.32
CA SER A 73 8.97 -15.98 7.62
C SER A 73 8.60 -15.21 6.35
N THR A 74 7.34 -15.31 5.96
CA THR A 74 6.83 -14.52 4.86
C THR A 74 6.65 -13.11 5.38
N SER A 75 7.40 -12.20 4.81
CA SER A 75 7.18 -10.80 5.07
C SER A 75 5.96 -10.35 4.27
N ILE A 76 5.10 -9.59 4.89
CA ILE A 76 3.94 -9.00 4.23
C ILE A 76 4.13 -7.49 4.14
N PRO A 77 3.62 -6.85 3.08
CA PRO A 77 3.68 -5.40 3.01
C PRO A 77 2.74 -4.79 4.04
N GLY A 78 3.21 -3.76 4.73
CA GLY A 78 2.43 -3.01 5.68
C GLY A 78 2.50 -1.54 5.38
N PHE A 79 1.44 -0.83 5.72
CA PHE A 79 1.37 0.61 5.57
C PHE A 79 1.13 1.25 6.93
N LYS A 80 1.94 2.24 7.27
CA LYS A 80 1.75 3.02 8.49
C LYS A 80 1.51 4.47 8.11
N ALA A 81 0.33 4.97 8.41
CA ALA A 81 -0.02 6.35 8.13
C ALA A 81 0.82 7.29 9.00
N SER A 82 1.27 8.40 8.41
CA SER A 82 1.97 9.43 9.17
C SER A 82 0.99 10.15 10.09
N GLY A 83 1.53 10.77 11.17
CA GLY A 83 0.70 11.58 12.06
C GLY A 83 -0.03 12.69 11.33
N ARG A 84 0.64 13.30 10.36
CA ARG A 84 0.08 14.37 9.54
C ARG A 84 -1.11 13.88 8.70
N PHE A 85 -0.99 12.68 8.11
CA PHE A 85 -2.07 12.09 7.34
C PHE A 85 -3.26 11.73 8.23
N LYS A 86 -2.98 11.19 9.41
CA LYS A 86 -4.03 10.88 10.39
C LYS A 86 -4.78 12.14 10.82
N GLN A 87 -4.06 13.22 11.06
CA GLN A 87 -4.66 14.49 11.43
C GLN A 87 -5.53 15.05 10.30
N LYS A 88 -5.06 14.95 9.07
CA LYS A 88 -5.82 15.38 7.90
C LYS A 88 -7.14 14.62 7.80
N LEU A 89 -7.11 13.32 8.00
CA LEU A 89 -8.33 12.51 7.97
C LEU A 89 -9.27 12.84 9.11
N ALA A 90 -8.72 13.05 10.30
CA ALA A 90 -9.52 13.41 11.47
C ALA A 90 -10.19 14.77 11.30
N SER A 91 -9.47 15.75 10.76
CA SER A 91 -10.03 17.09 10.48
C SER A 91 -11.15 17.00 9.45
N ASP A 92 -10.94 16.26 8.37
CA ASP A 92 -11.96 16.08 7.35
C ASP A 92 -13.18 15.36 7.91
N THR A 93 -12.97 14.37 8.77
CA THR A 93 -14.05 13.65 9.42
C THR A 93 -14.82 14.58 10.36
N ALA A 94 -14.12 15.41 11.12
CA ALA A 94 -14.75 16.36 12.02
C ALA A 94 -15.55 17.40 11.26
N SER A 95 -15.08 17.83 10.10
CA SER A 95 -15.79 18.81 9.28
C SER A 95 -16.96 18.21 8.52
N ALA A 96 -17.00 16.89 8.35
CA ALA A 96 -18.10 16.20 7.67
C ALA A 96 -19.30 15.98 8.60
N GLU A 97 -19.13 16.14 9.88
CA GLU A 97 -20.19 16.06 10.85
C GLU A 97 -20.78 17.46 11.12
#